data_4a08ce8f872af0d07f2148034fb41e0c
#
_entry.id   4a08ce8f872af0d07f2148034fb41e0c
#
_cell.length_a   1.000
_cell.length_b   1.000
_cell.length_c   1.000
_cell.angle_alpha   90.00
_cell.angle_beta   90.00
_cell.angle_gamma   90.00
#
_symmetry.space_group_name_H-M   'P 1'
#
loop_
_entity.id
_entity.type
_entity.pdbx_description
1 polymer ?
#
loop_
_entity_poly.entity_id
_entity_poly.type
_entity_poly.pdbx_seq_one_letter_code
_entity_poly.pdbx_strand_id
1 'polypeptide(L)'
;MMLMKRRDFLKLGAAAGSMAALYGCAAGGNKASGHVVVVGGGYGGATLAKYLRLWSAGGVQVTLIERNPAFVSCPMSNLVIGGFKTMEDITVSYDNLKNKWQIRVIQDDVVAVDAAKRSISLARGGNMTYDRLVLSPGVDFMFDQIPGLNNAAAQSTILHAWKAGPQTVALRKQLEGMKDGGVFAISIPKAPFRCPPAPYERACLVASYFKQHKPKSKVIILDANEEVASKKDLFTKAWADLYNGIVEYRPENEVKDVEPGANTAITEFDKLRADVLNVIPPQRAGDIATKSGLKLINNRWVDVNWLTMESTNTPNVHILGDAVFPAPVMPKSGNMANQQGKLAAAAILNLLAGQSPNPTPVVMNACYSFMDPKSAAHITSVHTYDAATKTMQPVKGSGGVSAARNEIEAKFALGWAKNIWA
;
A
#
# COMPACT_ATOMS: atom_id res chain seq x y z
N MET A 1 46.80 0.78 8.42
CA MET A 1 45.36 1.06 8.68
C MET A 1 45.29 1.81 10.02
N MET A 2 45.23 3.14 9.98
CA MET A 2 45.34 4.00 11.16
C MET A 2 43.94 4.11 11.82
N LEU A 3 43.82 3.54 13.01
CA LEU A 3 42.59 3.59 13.81
C LEU A 3 42.35 5.02 14.30
N MET A 4 41.35 5.68 13.78
CA MET A 4 40.89 6.99 14.24
C MET A 4 40.39 6.91 15.68
N LYS A 5 40.92 7.74 16.57
CA LYS A 5 40.51 7.76 17.99
C LYS A 5 39.10 8.36 18.15
N ARG A 6 38.30 7.83 19.09
CA ARG A 6 36.93 8.31 19.39
C ARG A 6 36.82 9.84 19.56
N ARG A 7 37.84 10.48 20.06
CA ARG A 7 37.91 11.94 20.22
C ARG A 7 38.01 12.71 18.92
N ASP A 8 38.61 12.14 17.88
CA ASP A 8 38.75 12.78 16.56
C ASP A 8 37.46 12.66 15.77
N PHE A 9 36.71 11.56 15.94
CA PHE A 9 35.38 11.39 15.41
C PHE A 9 34.37 12.40 16.00
N LEU A 10 34.42 12.65 17.30
CA LEU A 10 33.56 13.65 17.95
C LEU A 10 33.87 15.09 17.53
N LYS A 11 35.15 15.41 17.24
CA LYS A 11 35.56 16.74 16.74
C LYS A 11 35.09 16.95 15.28
N LEU A 12 35.15 15.92 14.44
CA LEU A 12 34.56 15.99 13.07
C LEU A 12 33.04 16.14 13.12
N GLY A 13 32.36 15.46 14.03
CA GLY A 13 30.89 15.59 14.22
C GLY A 13 30.48 16.99 14.67
N ALA A 14 31.26 17.63 15.56
CA ALA A 14 31.01 18.98 16.03
C ALA A 14 31.29 20.04 14.95
N ALA A 15 32.31 19.86 14.10
CA ALA A 15 32.61 20.74 12.99
C ALA A 15 31.58 20.65 11.84
N ALA A 16 31.06 19.44 11.57
CA ALA A 16 29.98 19.24 10.61
C ALA A 16 28.64 19.81 11.10
N GLY A 17 28.36 19.72 12.41
CA GLY A 17 27.17 20.30 13.03
C GLY A 17 27.15 21.83 13.01
N SER A 18 28.30 22.47 13.20
CA SER A 18 28.41 23.94 13.15
C SER A 18 28.32 24.51 11.73
N MET A 19 28.78 23.80 10.70
CA MET A 19 28.57 24.20 9.29
C MET A 19 27.13 24.05 8.85
N ALA A 20 26.42 23.01 9.30
CA ALA A 20 24.99 22.84 9.01
C ALA A 20 24.13 23.93 9.65
N ALA A 21 24.52 24.44 10.84
CA ALA A 21 23.82 25.54 11.51
C ALA A 21 24.03 26.90 10.80
N LEU A 22 25.18 27.12 10.13
CA LEU A 22 25.46 28.34 9.38
C LEU A 22 24.79 28.39 8.00
N TYR A 23 24.47 27.25 7.39
CA TYR A 23 23.72 27.21 6.13
C TYR A 23 22.19 27.35 6.35
N GLY A 24 21.70 27.19 7.58
CA GLY A 24 20.27 27.33 7.93
C GLY A 24 19.77 28.79 8.04
N CYS A 25 20.66 29.78 8.10
CA CYS A 25 20.28 31.19 8.36
C CYS A 25 20.35 32.12 7.14
N ALA A 26 20.72 31.64 5.94
CA ALA A 26 20.95 32.51 4.79
C ALA A 26 19.92 32.40 3.65
N ALA A 27 18.83 31.66 3.81
CA ALA A 27 17.74 31.66 2.85
C ALA A 27 16.50 32.35 3.45
N GLY A 28 16.38 33.66 3.26
CA GLY A 28 15.16 34.44 3.45
C GLY A 28 14.06 34.05 2.44
N GLY A 29 13.82 32.75 2.26
CA GLY A 29 12.70 32.23 1.49
C GLY A 29 11.40 32.39 2.28
N ASN A 30 10.32 32.73 1.61
CA ASN A 30 8.98 32.73 2.21
C ASN A 30 8.73 31.40 2.93
N LYS A 31 8.33 31.46 4.21
CA LYS A 31 7.94 30.26 4.94
C LYS A 31 6.67 29.68 4.30
N ALA A 32 6.67 28.38 4.05
CA ALA A 32 5.47 27.72 3.55
C ALA A 32 4.30 27.93 4.52
N SER A 33 3.22 28.46 4.00
CA SER A 33 1.95 28.67 4.73
C SER A 33 0.79 28.28 3.82
N GLY A 34 -0.34 27.90 4.41
CA GLY A 34 -1.54 27.53 3.67
C GLY A 34 -2.26 26.36 4.33
N HIS A 35 -3.38 25.97 3.74
CA HIS A 35 -4.22 24.86 4.20
C HIS A 35 -4.15 23.69 3.20
N VAL A 36 -3.65 22.56 3.65
CA VAL A 36 -3.61 21.31 2.88
C VAL A 36 -4.69 20.37 3.41
N VAL A 37 -5.59 19.96 2.52
CA VAL A 37 -6.60 18.95 2.82
C VAL A 37 -6.12 17.60 2.26
N VAL A 38 -6.11 16.57 3.10
CA VAL A 38 -5.68 15.20 2.78
C VAL A 38 -6.86 14.27 2.91
N VAL A 39 -7.19 13.53 1.85
CA VAL A 39 -8.28 12.56 1.82
C VAL A 39 -7.71 11.15 1.80
N GLY A 40 -7.99 10.39 2.86
CA GLY A 40 -7.49 9.03 3.08
C GLY A 40 -6.30 8.99 4.04
N GLY A 41 -6.48 8.34 5.19
CA GLY A 41 -5.53 8.20 6.29
C GLY A 41 -4.66 6.95 6.23
N GLY A 42 -4.48 6.35 5.02
CA GLY A 42 -3.59 5.22 4.81
C GLY A 42 -2.10 5.59 4.80
N TYR A 43 -1.25 4.67 4.33
CA TYR A 43 0.21 4.84 4.32
C TYR A 43 0.68 6.13 3.66
N GLY A 44 0.08 6.54 2.54
CA GLY A 44 0.46 7.77 1.84
C GLY A 44 -0.03 9.03 2.54
N GLY A 45 -1.34 9.14 2.78
CA GLY A 45 -1.94 10.36 3.30
C GLY A 45 -1.55 10.66 4.74
N ALA A 46 -1.53 9.67 5.65
CA ALA A 46 -1.08 9.86 7.02
C ALA A 46 0.40 10.30 7.08
N THR A 47 1.25 9.69 6.25
CA THR A 47 2.66 10.09 6.12
C THR A 47 2.78 11.53 5.62
N LEU A 48 2.10 11.86 4.54
CA LEU A 48 2.14 13.21 3.99
C LEU A 48 1.68 14.25 5.02
N ALA A 49 0.57 14.00 5.69
CA ALA A 49 0.02 14.89 6.71
C ALA A 49 1.03 15.14 7.85
N LYS A 50 1.66 14.07 8.36
CA LYS A 50 2.73 14.16 9.37
C LYS A 50 3.91 14.98 8.87
N TYR A 51 4.43 14.71 7.66
CA TYR A 51 5.64 15.36 7.16
C TYR A 51 5.40 16.81 6.74
N LEU A 52 4.20 17.19 6.30
CA LEU A 52 3.83 18.61 6.11
C LEU A 52 3.96 19.39 7.43
N ARG A 53 3.41 18.86 8.53
CA ARG A 53 3.51 19.50 9.85
C ARG A 53 4.94 19.52 10.36
N LEU A 54 5.67 18.42 10.23
CA LEU A 54 7.04 18.29 10.70
C LEU A 54 7.97 19.27 9.97
N TRP A 55 7.99 19.25 8.64
CA TRP A 55 8.95 20.01 7.86
C TRP A 55 8.60 21.51 7.74
N SER A 56 7.32 21.89 7.88
CA SER A 56 6.93 23.30 7.99
C SER A 56 7.09 23.86 9.39
N ALA A 57 7.59 23.07 10.37
CA ALA A 57 7.58 23.44 11.79
C ALA A 57 6.21 23.95 12.26
N GLY A 58 5.13 23.35 11.78
CA GLY A 58 3.76 23.75 12.09
C GLY A 58 3.19 24.91 11.27
N GLY A 59 3.93 25.48 10.32
CA GLY A 59 3.48 26.62 9.51
C GLY A 59 2.33 26.33 8.55
N VAL A 60 2.21 25.07 8.07
CA VAL A 60 1.12 24.63 7.20
C VAL A 60 0.00 24.00 8.02
N GLN A 61 -1.24 24.44 7.81
CA GLN A 61 -2.42 23.80 8.37
C GLN A 61 -2.75 22.52 7.59
N VAL A 62 -3.05 21.43 8.31
CA VAL A 62 -3.39 20.14 7.70
C VAL A 62 -4.69 19.61 8.25
N THR A 63 -5.63 19.30 7.37
CA THR A 63 -6.86 18.55 7.70
C THR A 63 -6.82 17.20 7.01
N LEU A 64 -6.88 16.12 7.78
CA LEU A 64 -7.00 14.74 7.28
C LEU A 64 -8.46 14.29 7.37
N ILE A 65 -9.02 13.86 6.24
CA ILE A 65 -10.38 13.31 6.19
C ILE A 65 -10.26 11.81 5.93
N GLU A 66 -10.81 11.02 6.85
CA GLU A 66 -10.78 9.56 6.78
C GLU A 66 -12.11 8.99 7.26
N ARG A 67 -12.66 8.04 6.50
CA ARG A 67 -13.97 7.42 6.80
C ARG A 67 -13.94 6.50 8.01
N ASN A 68 -12.80 5.86 8.25
CA ASN A 68 -12.62 4.90 9.34
C ASN A 68 -12.09 5.58 10.61
N PRO A 69 -12.49 5.14 11.81
CA PRO A 69 -12.03 5.73 13.06
C PRO A 69 -10.55 5.45 13.36
N ALA A 70 -9.98 4.41 12.74
CA ALA A 70 -8.59 4.00 12.89
C ALA A 70 -8.05 3.42 11.59
N PHE A 71 -6.75 3.45 11.42
CA PHE A 71 -6.05 2.80 10.33
C PHE A 71 -5.90 1.30 10.61
N VAL A 72 -6.20 0.45 9.61
CA VAL A 72 -5.98 -0.99 9.66
C VAL A 72 -4.98 -1.37 8.57
N SER A 73 -3.86 -1.97 8.97
CA SER A 73 -2.77 -2.30 8.06
C SER A 73 -3.08 -3.50 7.16
N CYS A 74 -3.15 -3.29 5.85
CA CYS A 74 -3.32 -4.39 4.89
C CYS A 74 -2.09 -5.32 4.82
N PRO A 75 -0.83 -4.85 4.79
CA PRO A 75 0.34 -5.73 4.73
C PRO A 75 0.42 -6.78 5.83
N MET A 76 -0.07 -6.51 7.02
CA MET A 76 -0.06 -7.45 8.14
C MET A 76 -1.33 -8.29 8.26
N SER A 77 -2.36 -8.04 7.45
CA SER A 77 -3.65 -8.72 7.55
C SER A 77 -3.60 -10.20 7.18
N ASN A 78 -2.63 -10.62 6.38
CA ASN A 78 -2.43 -12.03 6.06
C ASN A 78 -2.05 -12.86 7.30
N LEU A 79 -1.31 -12.27 8.26
CA LEU A 79 -1.01 -12.93 9.54
C LEU A 79 -2.28 -13.11 10.41
N VAL A 80 -3.24 -12.19 10.29
CA VAL A 80 -4.55 -12.34 10.97
C VAL A 80 -5.35 -13.46 10.31
N ILE A 81 -5.42 -13.50 8.97
CA ILE A 81 -6.10 -14.58 8.24
C ILE A 81 -5.48 -15.94 8.59
N GLY A 82 -4.16 -16.03 8.69
CA GLY A 82 -3.45 -17.25 9.11
C GLY A 82 -3.63 -17.61 10.59
N GLY A 83 -4.14 -16.69 11.42
CA GLY A 83 -4.33 -16.90 12.87
C GLY A 83 -3.09 -16.66 13.73
N PHE A 84 -2.10 -15.90 13.21
CA PHE A 84 -0.84 -15.61 13.89
C PHE A 84 -0.80 -14.20 14.49
N LYS A 85 -1.81 -13.38 14.20
CA LYS A 85 -2.05 -12.05 14.78
C LYS A 85 -3.53 -11.78 14.94
N THR A 86 -3.86 -10.75 15.72
CA THR A 86 -5.22 -10.24 15.91
C THR A 86 -5.45 -8.97 15.08
N MET A 87 -6.70 -8.52 14.98
CA MET A 87 -7.03 -7.23 14.36
C MET A 87 -6.45 -6.06 15.16
N GLU A 88 -6.36 -6.19 16.48
CA GLU A 88 -5.76 -5.18 17.36
C GLU A 88 -4.28 -4.94 17.03
N ASP A 89 -3.51 -6.03 16.79
CA ASP A 89 -2.09 -5.95 16.41
C ASP A 89 -1.80 -5.13 15.14
N ILE A 90 -2.81 -4.95 14.27
CA ILE A 90 -2.68 -4.27 12.99
C ILE A 90 -3.52 -3.01 12.87
N THR A 91 -4.17 -2.59 13.97
CA THR A 91 -5.00 -1.37 14.04
C THR A 91 -4.24 -0.28 14.77
N VAL A 92 -4.20 0.92 14.17
CA VAL A 92 -3.47 2.08 14.71
C VAL A 92 -4.40 3.29 14.76
N SER A 93 -4.49 3.94 15.92
CA SER A 93 -5.28 5.16 16.08
C SER A 93 -4.62 6.36 15.38
N TYR A 94 -5.41 7.37 15.07
CA TYR A 94 -4.91 8.66 14.56
C TYR A 94 -4.49 9.64 15.67
N ASP A 95 -4.40 9.20 16.92
CA ASP A 95 -4.15 10.10 18.06
C ASP A 95 -2.78 10.75 18.00
N ASN A 96 -1.73 10.06 17.53
CA ASN A 96 -0.44 10.68 17.29
C ASN A 96 -0.52 11.82 16.26
N LEU A 97 -1.31 11.66 15.21
CA LEU A 97 -1.50 12.71 14.20
C LEU A 97 -2.21 13.91 14.80
N LYS A 98 -3.25 13.67 15.63
CA LYS A 98 -4.01 14.73 16.32
C LYS A 98 -3.17 15.45 17.38
N ASN A 99 -2.60 14.68 18.31
CA ASN A 99 -2.05 15.23 19.55
C ASN A 99 -0.60 15.73 19.37
N LYS A 100 0.24 14.93 18.71
CA LYS A 100 1.66 15.28 18.52
C LYS A 100 1.87 16.22 17.34
N TRP A 101 1.18 15.97 16.22
CA TRP A 101 1.37 16.73 14.99
C TRP A 101 0.30 17.80 14.77
N GLN A 102 -0.69 17.91 15.67
CA GLN A 102 -1.77 18.89 15.60
C GLN A 102 -2.48 18.91 14.24
N ILE A 103 -2.74 17.72 13.69
CA ILE A 103 -3.49 17.53 12.46
C ILE A 103 -4.97 17.47 12.82
N ARG A 104 -5.80 18.27 12.16
CA ARG A 104 -7.25 18.16 12.29
C ARG A 104 -7.73 16.89 11.57
N VAL A 105 -8.10 15.84 12.31
CA VAL A 105 -8.65 14.61 11.74
C VAL A 105 -10.18 14.67 11.79
N ILE A 106 -10.80 14.54 10.62
CA ILE A 106 -12.27 14.50 10.47
C ILE A 106 -12.64 13.10 10.00
N GLN A 107 -13.49 12.42 10.77
CA GLN A 107 -14.04 11.13 10.36
C GLN A 107 -15.25 11.37 9.45
N ASP A 108 -15.03 11.38 8.14
CA ASP A 108 -16.07 11.57 7.12
C ASP A 108 -15.61 11.01 5.77
N ASP A 109 -16.50 11.00 4.80
CA ASP A 109 -16.22 10.74 3.40
C ASP A 109 -16.25 12.03 2.58
N VAL A 110 -15.34 12.11 1.58
CA VAL A 110 -15.41 13.14 0.54
C VAL A 110 -16.21 12.60 -0.62
N VAL A 111 -17.30 13.27 -0.97
CA VAL A 111 -18.23 12.82 -2.02
C VAL A 111 -18.04 13.56 -3.35
N ALA A 112 -17.46 14.76 -3.31
CA ALA A 112 -17.16 15.54 -4.51
C ALA A 112 -15.93 16.43 -4.33
N VAL A 113 -15.25 16.71 -5.45
CA VAL A 113 -14.14 17.68 -5.55
C VAL A 113 -14.50 18.69 -6.64
N ASP A 114 -14.56 19.98 -6.27
CA ASP A 114 -14.64 21.10 -7.20
C ASP A 114 -13.26 21.76 -7.29
N ALA A 115 -12.46 21.30 -8.24
CA ALA A 115 -11.09 21.76 -8.39
C ALA A 115 -11.00 23.24 -8.82
N ALA A 116 -11.99 23.75 -9.54
CA ALA A 116 -12.04 25.14 -9.98
C ALA A 116 -12.23 26.10 -8.79
N LYS A 117 -13.10 25.71 -7.85
CA LYS A 117 -13.32 26.47 -6.60
C LYS A 117 -12.37 26.08 -5.47
N ARG A 118 -11.48 25.12 -5.71
CA ARG A 118 -10.60 24.52 -4.68
C ARG A 118 -11.39 24.13 -3.42
N SER A 119 -12.44 23.37 -3.61
CA SER A 119 -13.30 22.91 -2.51
C SER A 119 -13.66 21.44 -2.64
N ILE A 120 -13.94 20.83 -1.49
CA ILE A 120 -14.47 19.48 -1.39
C ILE A 120 -15.81 19.50 -0.67
N SER A 121 -16.66 18.52 -0.96
CA SER A 121 -17.93 18.29 -0.24
C SER A 121 -17.85 17.02 0.60
N LEU A 122 -18.31 17.10 1.85
CA LEU A 122 -18.34 15.99 2.80
C LEU A 122 -19.68 15.27 2.79
N ALA A 123 -19.68 13.97 3.05
CA ALA A 123 -20.88 13.13 3.05
C ALA A 123 -21.88 13.52 4.14
N ARG A 124 -21.38 13.93 5.33
CA ARG A 124 -22.23 14.40 6.45
C ARG A 124 -22.64 15.87 6.33
N GLY A 125 -22.36 16.49 5.20
CA GLY A 125 -22.66 17.89 4.90
C GLY A 125 -21.51 18.83 5.19
N GLY A 126 -21.55 19.99 4.50
CA GLY A 126 -20.51 21.00 4.55
C GLY A 126 -19.46 20.88 3.44
N ASN A 127 -18.85 22.03 3.18
CA ASN A 127 -17.78 22.16 2.21
C ASN A 127 -16.51 22.65 2.92
N MET A 128 -15.36 22.32 2.34
CA MET A 128 -14.07 22.77 2.85
C MET A 128 -13.20 23.23 1.67
N THR A 129 -12.61 24.42 1.81
CA THR A 129 -11.65 24.95 0.85
C THR A 129 -10.23 24.54 1.20
N TYR A 130 -9.35 24.57 0.19
CA TYR A 130 -7.95 24.21 0.34
C TYR A 130 -7.04 25.06 -0.57
N ASP A 131 -5.78 25.19 -0.17
CA ASP A 131 -4.72 25.68 -1.07
C ASP A 131 -4.15 24.54 -1.89
N ARG A 132 -4.02 23.34 -1.28
CA ARG A 132 -3.62 22.09 -1.93
C ARG A 132 -4.50 20.94 -1.44
N LEU A 133 -4.94 20.11 -2.37
CA LEU A 133 -5.67 18.88 -2.07
C LEU A 133 -4.78 17.68 -2.34
N VAL A 134 -4.83 16.69 -1.44
CA VAL A 134 -4.14 15.42 -1.62
C VAL A 134 -5.16 14.28 -1.54
N LEU A 135 -5.25 13.48 -2.59
CA LEU A 135 -6.08 12.29 -2.63
C LEU A 135 -5.19 11.05 -2.47
N SER A 136 -5.42 10.29 -1.39
CA SER A 136 -4.75 9.01 -1.10
C SER A 136 -5.77 7.90 -0.89
N PRO A 137 -6.67 7.65 -1.89
CA PRO A 137 -7.83 6.79 -1.70
C PRO A 137 -7.52 5.30 -1.76
N GLY A 138 -6.29 4.92 -2.11
CA GLY A 138 -5.93 3.54 -2.37
C GLY A 138 -6.61 2.98 -3.63
N VAL A 139 -7.03 1.71 -3.58
CA VAL A 139 -7.69 1.02 -4.69
C VAL A 139 -9.16 0.75 -4.40
N ASP A 140 -9.96 0.68 -5.45
CA ASP A 140 -11.27 0.04 -5.48
C ASP A 140 -11.28 -1.13 -6.47
N PHE A 141 -12.33 -1.97 -6.40
CA PHE A 141 -12.41 -3.23 -7.12
C PHE A 141 -13.37 -3.12 -8.29
N MET A 142 -13.03 -3.78 -9.37
CA MET A 142 -13.82 -3.84 -10.62
C MET A 142 -14.67 -5.12 -10.61
N PHE A 143 -15.68 -5.15 -9.73
CA PHE A 143 -16.57 -6.31 -9.60
C PHE A 143 -17.37 -6.60 -10.86
N ASP A 144 -17.62 -5.59 -11.69
CA ASP A 144 -18.27 -5.69 -12.99
C ASP A 144 -17.51 -6.60 -13.98
N GLN A 145 -16.21 -6.81 -13.74
CA GLN A 145 -15.39 -7.74 -14.56
C GLN A 145 -15.51 -9.22 -14.13
N ILE A 146 -16.24 -9.51 -13.05
CA ILE A 146 -16.56 -10.87 -12.58
C ILE A 146 -18.07 -10.89 -12.32
N PRO A 147 -18.89 -11.23 -13.33
CA PRO A 147 -20.34 -11.04 -13.28
C PRO A 147 -21.03 -11.62 -12.03
N GLY A 148 -20.67 -12.82 -11.61
CA GLY A 148 -21.19 -13.46 -10.41
C GLY A 148 -20.85 -12.73 -9.10
N LEU A 149 -19.85 -11.83 -9.09
CA LEU A 149 -19.50 -10.98 -7.93
C LEU A 149 -20.13 -9.58 -8.02
N ASN A 150 -20.81 -9.24 -9.08
CA ASN A 150 -21.36 -7.87 -9.27
C ASN A 150 -22.66 -7.64 -8.48
N ASN A 151 -22.74 -8.16 -7.28
CA ASN A 151 -23.83 -7.93 -6.34
C ASN A 151 -23.39 -8.09 -4.89
N ALA A 152 -24.05 -7.39 -3.96
CA ALA A 152 -23.67 -7.36 -2.54
C ALA A 152 -23.79 -8.73 -1.85
N ALA A 153 -24.74 -9.58 -2.22
CA ALA A 153 -24.92 -10.90 -1.63
C ALA A 153 -23.72 -11.79 -1.95
N ALA A 154 -23.27 -11.86 -3.20
CA ALA A 154 -22.08 -12.59 -3.61
C ALA A 154 -20.82 -12.06 -2.93
N GLN A 155 -20.64 -10.74 -2.84
CA GLN A 155 -19.50 -10.10 -2.18
C GLN A 155 -19.46 -10.33 -0.67
N SER A 156 -20.59 -10.70 -0.05
CA SER A 156 -20.65 -11.05 1.37
C SER A 156 -20.24 -12.49 1.65
N THR A 157 -20.23 -13.36 0.65
CA THR A 157 -19.90 -14.79 0.76
C THR A 157 -18.55 -15.13 0.15
N ILE A 158 -18.27 -14.64 -1.06
CA ILE A 158 -16.97 -14.76 -1.74
C ILE A 158 -16.16 -13.50 -1.43
N LEU A 159 -15.26 -13.62 -0.48
CA LEU A 159 -14.54 -12.50 0.09
C LEU A 159 -13.23 -12.24 -0.66
N HIS A 160 -12.90 -10.98 -0.94
CA HIS A 160 -11.55 -10.64 -1.38
C HIS A 160 -10.59 -10.46 -0.20
N ALA A 161 -11.04 -9.95 0.95
CA ALA A 161 -10.23 -9.60 2.13
C ALA A 161 -8.93 -8.85 1.75
N TRP A 162 -9.00 -8.00 0.73
CA TRP A 162 -7.86 -7.24 0.19
C TRP A 162 -7.77 -5.85 0.78
N LYS A 163 -8.86 -5.30 1.31
CA LYS A 163 -8.87 -4.19 2.29
C LYS A 163 -8.98 -4.81 3.68
N ALA A 164 -8.01 -4.54 4.56
CA ALA A 164 -8.03 -5.06 5.93
C ALA A 164 -9.20 -4.46 6.71
N GLY A 165 -9.87 -5.30 7.49
CA GLY A 165 -11.07 -4.91 8.24
C GLY A 165 -12.05 -6.07 8.39
N PRO A 166 -13.37 -5.85 8.28
CA PRO A 166 -14.39 -6.88 8.50
C PRO A 166 -14.21 -8.14 7.66
N GLN A 167 -13.82 -8.01 6.38
CA GLN A 167 -13.58 -9.17 5.51
C GLN A 167 -12.36 -9.99 5.93
N THR A 168 -11.36 -9.39 6.60
CA THR A 168 -10.21 -10.14 7.17
C THR A 168 -10.70 -11.13 8.23
N VAL A 169 -11.55 -10.65 9.14
CA VAL A 169 -12.16 -11.47 10.19
C VAL A 169 -13.09 -12.52 9.60
N ALA A 170 -13.91 -12.13 8.63
CA ALA A 170 -14.86 -13.04 7.98
C ALA A 170 -14.14 -14.17 7.24
N LEU A 171 -13.07 -13.87 6.48
CA LEU A 171 -12.29 -14.89 5.78
C LEU A 171 -11.58 -15.84 6.77
N ARG A 172 -11.06 -15.31 7.90
CA ARG A 172 -10.51 -16.13 8.97
C ARG A 172 -11.57 -17.09 9.52
N LYS A 173 -12.78 -16.62 9.78
CA LYS A 173 -13.89 -17.47 10.25
C LYS A 173 -14.27 -18.55 9.24
N GLN A 174 -14.28 -18.26 7.95
CA GLN A 174 -14.50 -19.25 6.90
C GLN A 174 -13.44 -20.36 6.95
N LEU A 175 -12.16 -20.00 7.10
CA LEU A 175 -11.06 -20.97 7.24
C LEU A 175 -11.19 -21.83 8.50
N GLU A 176 -11.59 -21.25 9.61
CA GLU A 176 -11.83 -21.98 10.86
C GLU A 176 -13.00 -22.97 10.75
N GLY A 177 -14.08 -22.55 10.09
CA GLY A 177 -15.27 -23.38 9.87
C GLY A 177 -15.11 -24.46 8.81
N MET A 178 -14.08 -24.39 7.95
CA MET A 178 -13.82 -25.39 6.91
C MET A 178 -13.46 -26.75 7.53
N LYS A 179 -13.94 -27.86 6.97
CA LYS A 179 -13.56 -29.20 7.39
C LYS A 179 -12.13 -29.53 7.00
N ASP A 180 -11.45 -30.41 7.75
CA ASP A 180 -10.18 -30.98 7.30
C ASP A 180 -10.39 -31.82 6.04
N GLY A 181 -9.51 -31.66 5.05
CA GLY A 181 -9.64 -32.20 3.71
C GLY A 181 -10.34 -31.24 2.72
N GLY A 182 -10.79 -30.07 3.18
CA GLY A 182 -11.39 -29.04 2.32
C GLY A 182 -10.37 -28.26 1.49
N VAL A 183 -10.87 -27.48 0.53
CA VAL A 183 -10.10 -26.66 -0.41
C VAL A 183 -10.32 -25.19 -0.12
N PHE A 184 -9.22 -24.46 0.10
CA PHE A 184 -9.16 -23.01 0.02
C PHE A 184 -8.61 -22.60 -1.34
N ALA A 185 -9.39 -21.87 -2.15
CA ALA A 185 -8.93 -21.32 -3.43
C ALA A 185 -8.76 -19.81 -3.32
N ILE A 186 -7.63 -19.31 -3.82
CA ILE A 186 -7.36 -17.88 -3.95
C ILE A 186 -7.15 -17.51 -5.41
N SER A 187 -7.85 -16.45 -5.92
CA SER A 187 -7.57 -15.91 -7.24
C SER A 187 -6.71 -14.66 -7.17
N ILE A 188 -5.82 -14.51 -8.14
CA ILE A 188 -4.92 -13.37 -8.31
C ILE A 188 -5.25 -12.69 -9.63
N PRO A 189 -5.58 -11.38 -9.64
CA PRO A 189 -5.91 -10.67 -10.87
C PRO A 189 -4.67 -10.39 -11.72
N LYS A 190 -4.88 -10.04 -13.00
CA LYS A 190 -3.81 -9.54 -13.87
C LYS A 190 -3.16 -8.28 -13.33
N ALA A 191 -1.83 -8.21 -13.40
CA ALA A 191 -1.07 -7.01 -13.04
C ALA A 191 -1.46 -5.79 -13.91
N PRO A 192 -1.33 -4.55 -13.40
CA PRO A 192 -0.88 -4.18 -12.06
C PRO A 192 -1.99 -4.25 -11.01
N PHE A 193 -1.65 -4.76 -9.84
CA PHE A 193 -2.51 -4.79 -8.66
C PHE A 193 -1.70 -4.44 -7.41
N ARG A 194 -2.40 -4.08 -6.32
CA ARG A 194 -1.76 -3.72 -5.06
C ARG A 194 -1.09 -4.92 -4.41
N CYS A 195 0.15 -4.71 -3.91
CA CYS A 195 0.93 -5.66 -3.13
C CYS A 195 1.17 -6.98 -3.86
N PRO A 196 1.99 -6.99 -4.96
CA PRO A 196 2.18 -8.16 -5.80
C PRO A 196 2.55 -9.46 -5.07
N PRO A 197 3.37 -9.49 -4.00
CA PRO A 197 3.68 -10.72 -3.28
C PRO A 197 2.60 -11.20 -2.31
N ALA A 198 1.63 -10.35 -1.94
CA ALA A 198 0.72 -10.65 -0.82
C ALA A 198 -0.26 -11.81 -1.05
N PRO A 199 -0.73 -12.14 -2.25
CA PRO A 199 -1.57 -13.32 -2.46
C PRO A 199 -0.80 -14.62 -2.19
N TYR A 200 0.47 -14.68 -2.63
CA TYR A 200 1.34 -15.84 -2.40
C TYR A 200 1.73 -15.99 -0.93
N GLU A 201 1.95 -14.86 -0.22
CA GLU A 201 2.12 -14.81 1.23
C GLU A 201 0.86 -15.35 1.94
N ARG A 202 -0.34 -14.92 1.52
CA ARG A 202 -1.61 -15.43 2.06
C ARG A 202 -1.71 -16.93 1.90
N ALA A 203 -1.39 -17.45 0.72
CA ALA A 203 -1.37 -18.89 0.45
C ALA A 203 -0.42 -19.64 1.40
N CYS A 204 0.79 -19.12 1.63
CA CYS A 204 1.75 -19.69 2.57
C CYS A 204 1.21 -19.69 4.02
N LEU A 205 0.61 -18.59 4.49
CA LEU A 205 0.11 -18.48 5.86
C LEU A 205 -1.15 -19.33 6.07
N VAL A 206 -2.02 -19.46 5.07
CA VAL A 206 -3.15 -20.41 5.11
C VAL A 206 -2.63 -21.86 5.09
N ALA A 207 -1.65 -22.18 4.28
CA ALA A 207 -1.02 -23.50 4.26
C ALA A 207 -0.34 -23.84 5.58
N SER A 208 0.30 -22.84 6.24
CA SER A 208 0.86 -23.01 7.59
C SER A 208 -0.23 -23.32 8.63
N TYR A 209 -1.37 -22.64 8.55
CA TYR A 209 -2.53 -22.95 9.38
C TYR A 209 -3.06 -24.36 9.11
N PHE A 210 -3.18 -24.78 7.85
CA PHE A 210 -3.64 -26.13 7.50
C PHE A 210 -2.69 -27.19 8.03
N LYS A 211 -1.39 -27.01 7.87
CA LYS A 211 -0.39 -27.96 8.39
C LYS A 211 -0.54 -28.23 9.89
N GLN A 212 -1.00 -27.24 10.65
CA GLN A 212 -1.19 -27.36 12.11
C GLN A 212 -2.58 -27.88 12.51
N HIS A 213 -3.62 -27.52 11.77
CA HIS A 213 -5.01 -27.71 12.21
C HIS A 213 -5.88 -28.51 11.25
N LYS A 214 -5.50 -28.59 9.95
CA LYS A 214 -6.29 -29.23 8.89
C LYS A 214 -5.36 -29.89 7.86
N PRO A 215 -4.56 -30.89 8.24
CA PRO A 215 -3.42 -31.38 7.45
C PRO A 215 -3.79 -32.05 6.12
N LYS A 216 -5.06 -32.43 5.92
CA LYS A 216 -5.57 -33.01 4.67
C LYS A 216 -6.07 -31.96 3.68
N SER A 217 -6.18 -30.70 4.12
CA SER A 217 -6.71 -29.59 3.33
C SER A 217 -5.67 -29.05 2.34
N LYS A 218 -6.16 -28.37 1.28
CA LYS A 218 -5.32 -27.82 0.21
C LYS A 218 -5.56 -26.34 0.00
N VAL A 219 -4.52 -25.64 -0.47
CA VAL A 219 -4.57 -24.28 -0.99
C VAL A 219 -4.35 -24.35 -2.50
N ILE A 220 -5.29 -23.83 -3.28
CA ILE A 220 -5.15 -23.72 -4.74
C ILE A 220 -5.03 -22.24 -5.10
N ILE A 221 -3.98 -21.89 -5.82
CA ILE A 221 -3.73 -20.53 -6.30
C ILE A 221 -4.07 -20.47 -7.78
N LEU A 222 -5.13 -19.71 -8.13
CA LEU A 222 -5.52 -19.41 -9.51
C LEU A 222 -4.91 -18.05 -9.88
N ASP A 223 -3.82 -18.04 -10.63
CA ASP A 223 -3.11 -16.82 -10.98
C ASP A 223 -3.39 -16.42 -12.43
N ALA A 224 -3.90 -15.21 -12.65
CA ALA A 224 -4.11 -14.68 -14.00
C ALA A 224 -2.80 -14.32 -14.73
N ASN A 225 -1.68 -14.33 -14.05
CA ASN A 225 -0.35 -14.00 -14.61
C ASN A 225 0.40 -15.27 -15.05
N GLU A 226 1.34 -15.09 -15.96
CA GLU A 226 2.16 -16.19 -16.51
C GLU A 226 3.05 -16.85 -15.44
N GLU A 227 3.41 -16.06 -14.42
CA GLU A 227 4.26 -16.53 -13.33
C GLU A 227 4.01 -15.75 -12.03
N VAL A 228 4.61 -16.19 -10.94
CA VAL A 228 4.58 -15.51 -9.65
C VAL A 228 5.12 -14.09 -9.79
N ALA A 229 4.26 -13.10 -9.60
CA ALA A 229 4.52 -11.69 -9.89
C ALA A 229 5.64 -11.04 -9.05
N SER A 230 6.12 -11.69 -7.99
CA SER A 230 7.19 -11.17 -7.13
C SER A 230 7.80 -12.28 -6.28
N LYS A 231 9.14 -12.31 -6.15
CA LYS A 231 9.87 -13.29 -5.33
C LYS A 231 9.59 -14.75 -5.73
N LYS A 232 9.47 -15.02 -7.04
CA LYS A 232 9.10 -16.31 -7.60
C LYS A 232 9.85 -17.47 -6.97
N ASP A 233 11.19 -17.46 -7.01
CA ASP A 233 12.01 -18.55 -6.52
C ASP A 233 11.85 -18.80 -5.02
N LEU A 234 11.63 -17.73 -4.24
CA LEU A 234 11.44 -17.84 -2.80
C LEU A 234 10.09 -18.46 -2.44
N PHE A 235 9.00 -18.09 -3.14
CA PHE A 235 7.69 -18.67 -2.91
C PHE A 235 7.63 -20.12 -3.41
N THR A 236 8.11 -20.41 -4.60
CA THR A 236 8.13 -21.79 -5.14
C THR A 236 8.97 -22.72 -4.26
N LYS A 237 10.12 -22.22 -3.77
CA LYS A 237 10.94 -22.98 -2.81
C LYS A 237 10.21 -23.17 -1.47
N ALA A 238 9.50 -22.16 -0.97
CA ALA A 238 8.73 -22.29 0.28
C ALA A 238 7.60 -23.32 0.14
N TRP A 239 6.91 -23.35 -1.01
CA TRP A 239 5.87 -24.36 -1.27
C TRP A 239 6.45 -25.77 -1.33
N ALA A 240 7.58 -25.95 -1.99
CA ALA A 240 8.26 -27.25 -2.06
C ALA A 240 8.79 -27.71 -0.68
N ASP A 241 9.44 -26.81 0.07
CA ASP A 241 10.10 -27.16 1.34
C ASP A 241 9.12 -27.34 2.49
N LEU A 242 8.08 -26.47 2.58
CA LEU A 242 7.22 -26.36 3.76
C LEU A 242 5.81 -26.92 3.54
N TYR A 243 5.31 -26.83 2.29
CA TYR A 243 3.89 -27.03 1.96
C TYR A 243 3.68 -27.98 0.80
N ASN A 244 4.66 -28.89 0.58
CA ASN A 244 4.54 -29.93 -0.44
C ASN A 244 3.25 -30.74 -0.23
N GLY A 245 2.47 -30.89 -1.30
CA GLY A 245 1.15 -31.56 -1.27
C GLY A 245 0.01 -30.73 -0.66
N ILE A 246 0.30 -29.55 -0.06
CA ILE A 246 -0.71 -28.63 0.46
C ILE A 246 -1.00 -27.49 -0.51
N VAL A 247 0.03 -26.86 -1.09
CA VAL A 247 -0.12 -25.73 -2.04
C VAL A 247 -0.02 -26.24 -3.47
N GLU A 248 -1.02 -25.87 -4.29
CA GLU A 248 -1.05 -26.07 -5.73
C GLU A 248 -1.10 -24.70 -6.42
N TYR A 249 -0.17 -24.43 -7.33
CA TYR A 249 -0.09 -23.19 -8.11
C TYR A 249 -0.47 -23.42 -9.56
N ARG A 250 -1.44 -22.64 -10.04
CA ARG A 250 -1.94 -22.67 -11.42
C ARG A 250 -1.73 -21.30 -12.06
N PRO A 251 -0.64 -21.09 -12.82
CA PRO A 251 -0.44 -19.87 -13.63
C PRO A 251 -1.44 -19.82 -14.78
N GLU A 252 -1.65 -18.64 -15.36
CA GLU A 252 -2.55 -18.37 -16.50
C GLU A 252 -4.02 -18.82 -16.26
N ASN A 253 -4.41 -18.98 -14.99
CA ASN A 253 -5.76 -19.37 -14.57
C ASN A 253 -6.55 -18.17 -14.06
N GLU A 254 -6.89 -17.23 -14.97
CA GLU A 254 -7.73 -16.09 -14.65
C GLU A 254 -9.16 -16.50 -14.30
N VAL A 255 -9.64 -16.08 -13.12
CA VAL A 255 -11.07 -16.25 -12.77
C VAL A 255 -11.89 -15.25 -13.55
N LYS A 256 -12.69 -15.74 -14.49
CA LYS A 256 -13.57 -14.96 -15.36
C LYS A 256 -14.94 -14.72 -14.72
N ASP A 257 -15.41 -15.68 -13.92
CA ASP A 257 -16.70 -15.58 -13.25
C ASP A 257 -16.72 -16.48 -11.99
N VAL A 258 -17.78 -16.38 -11.21
CA VAL A 258 -18.03 -17.23 -10.05
C VAL A 258 -19.50 -17.66 -9.96
N GLU A 259 -19.74 -18.82 -9.37
CA GLU A 259 -21.05 -19.29 -8.94
C GLU A 259 -21.13 -19.22 -7.40
N PRO A 260 -21.65 -18.13 -6.80
CA PRO A 260 -21.57 -17.91 -5.36
C PRO A 260 -22.27 -19.00 -4.53
N GLY A 261 -23.44 -19.47 -4.98
CA GLY A 261 -24.21 -20.52 -4.28
C GLY A 261 -23.50 -21.87 -4.22
N ALA A 262 -22.52 -22.12 -5.09
CA ALA A 262 -21.73 -23.35 -5.15
C ALA A 262 -20.27 -23.15 -4.72
N ASN A 263 -19.85 -21.92 -4.32
CA ASN A 263 -18.47 -21.56 -4.07
C ASN A 263 -17.51 -22.00 -5.20
N THR A 264 -17.92 -21.74 -6.44
CA THR A 264 -17.19 -22.22 -7.63
C THR A 264 -16.58 -21.06 -8.38
N ALA A 265 -15.29 -21.12 -8.65
CA ALA A 265 -14.58 -20.24 -9.57
C ALA A 265 -14.65 -20.82 -10.99
N ILE A 266 -14.89 -19.95 -11.98
CA ILE A 266 -14.92 -20.29 -13.41
C ILE A 266 -13.70 -19.64 -14.06
N THR A 267 -12.81 -20.46 -14.59
CA THR A 267 -11.66 -20.03 -15.41
C THR A 267 -11.97 -20.26 -16.90
N GLU A 268 -11.01 -19.97 -17.75
CA GLU A 268 -11.10 -20.33 -19.18
C GLU A 268 -11.04 -21.85 -19.39
N PHE A 269 -10.39 -22.59 -18.46
CA PHE A 269 -10.07 -24.01 -18.63
C PHE A 269 -11.06 -24.94 -17.93
N ASP A 270 -11.51 -24.56 -16.70
CA ASP A 270 -12.29 -25.43 -15.85
C ASP A 270 -13.17 -24.64 -14.84
N LYS A 271 -13.94 -25.40 -14.08
CA LYS A 271 -14.68 -24.93 -12.89
C LYS A 271 -14.06 -25.54 -11.65
N LEU A 272 -13.60 -24.69 -10.74
CA LEU A 272 -13.03 -25.11 -9.46
C LEU A 272 -14.02 -24.82 -8.33
N ARG A 273 -14.57 -25.85 -7.73
CA ARG A 273 -15.34 -25.73 -6.48
C ARG A 273 -14.38 -25.74 -5.29
N ALA A 274 -14.58 -24.82 -4.35
CA ALA A 274 -13.81 -24.72 -3.11
C ALA A 274 -14.72 -24.64 -1.89
N ASP A 275 -14.22 -25.06 -0.71
CA ASP A 275 -14.94 -24.86 0.56
C ASP A 275 -14.86 -23.41 1.01
N VAL A 276 -13.72 -22.76 0.74
CA VAL A 276 -13.53 -21.32 0.91
C VAL A 276 -12.95 -20.74 -0.38
N LEU A 277 -13.68 -19.80 -0.98
CA LEU A 277 -13.27 -19.14 -2.21
C LEU A 277 -12.92 -17.67 -1.93
N ASN A 278 -11.64 -17.34 -2.05
CA ASN A 278 -11.09 -16.00 -1.86
C ASN A 278 -10.76 -15.36 -3.22
N VAL A 279 -11.64 -14.52 -3.75
CA VAL A 279 -11.47 -13.90 -5.07
C VAL A 279 -11.00 -12.46 -4.91
N ILE A 280 -9.81 -12.14 -5.42
CA ILE A 280 -9.28 -10.78 -5.50
C ILE A 280 -9.65 -10.21 -6.87
N PRO A 281 -10.63 -9.28 -6.96
CA PRO A 281 -11.03 -8.73 -8.25
C PRO A 281 -9.94 -7.82 -8.84
N PRO A 282 -9.99 -7.55 -10.17
CA PRO A 282 -9.21 -6.48 -10.78
C PRO A 282 -9.41 -5.14 -10.06
N GLN A 283 -8.40 -4.29 -10.10
CA GLN A 283 -8.35 -3.07 -9.28
C GLN A 283 -8.19 -1.83 -10.13
N ARG A 284 -8.68 -0.70 -9.60
CA ARG A 284 -8.50 0.64 -10.14
C ARG A 284 -8.24 1.64 -9.00
N ALA A 285 -7.95 2.89 -9.33
CA ALA A 285 -7.87 3.96 -8.34
C ALA A 285 -9.20 4.07 -7.56
N GLY A 286 -9.10 4.41 -6.28
CA GLY A 286 -10.26 4.58 -5.42
C GLY A 286 -11.25 5.62 -5.97
N ASP A 287 -12.53 5.41 -5.74
CA ASP A 287 -13.66 6.10 -6.37
C ASP A 287 -13.55 7.63 -6.41
N ILE A 288 -13.09 8.25 -5.31
CA ILE A 288 -12.97 9.70 -5.29
C ILE A 288 -12.00 10.23 -6.35
N ALA A 289 -10.91 9.50 -6.65
CA ALA A 289 -9.98 9.89 -7.69
C ALA A 289 -10.62 9.81 -9.08
N THR A 290 -11.41 8.75 -9.35
CA THR A 290 -12.10 8.58 -10.63
C THR A 290 -13.23 9.58 -10.80
N LYS A 291 -13.98 9.90 -9.74
CA LYS A 291 -15.10 10.84 -9.75
C LYS A 291 -14.71 12.32 -9.80
N SER A 292 -13.43 12.63 -9.52
CA SER A 292 -12.92 14.01 -9.50
C SER A 292 -12.44 14.55 -10.84
N GLY A 293 -12.72 13.85 -11.96
CA GLY A 293 -12.35 14.29 -13.31
C GLY A 293 -10.83 14.24 -13.59
N LEU A 294 -10.06 13.48 -12.81
CA LEU A 294 -8.63 13.32 -13.00
C LEU A 294 -8.33 12.48 -14.24
N LYS A 295 -7.21 12.78 -14.90
CA LYS A 295 -6.76 11.98 -16.05
C LYS A 295 -6.35 10.59 -15.62
N LEU A 296 -6.98 9.57 -16.21
CA LEU A 296 -6.70 8.17 -15.94
C LEU A 296 -5.93 7.52 -17.11
N ILE A 297 -4.92 6.75 -16.76
CA ILE A 297 -4.24 5.82 -17.67
C ILE A 297 -5.02 4.49 -17.65
N ASN A 298 -5.30 3.96 -18.85
CA ASN A 298 -6.07 2.72 -19.05
C ASN A 298 -7.43 2.72 -18.31
N ASN A 299 -8.06 3.88 -18.13
CA ASN A 299 -9.30 4.07 -17.35
C ASN A 299 -9.24 3.52 -15.92
N ARG A 300 -8.03 3.34 -15.37
CA ARG A 300 -7.83 2.69 -14.05
C ARG A 300 -7.04 3.52 -13.07
N TRP A 301 -5.92 4.16 -13.50
CA TRP A 301 -4.94 4.73 -12.60
C TRP A 301 -4.67 6.19 -12.92
N VAL A 302 -4.51 7.03 -11.90
CA VAL A 302 -4.31 8.46 -12.10
C VAL A 302 -2.91 8.75 -12.64
N ASP A 303 -2.86 9.62 -13.66
CA ASP A 303 -1.62 10.17 -14.23
C ASP A 303 -1.11 11.33 -13.38
N VAL A 304 0.17 11.32 -13.00
CA VAL A 304 0.77 12.31 -12.12
C VAL A 304 2.11 12.84 -12.64
N ASN A 305 2.43 14.06 -12.25
CA ASN A 305 3.78 14.61 -12.35
C ASN A 305 4.63 14.03 -11.20
N TRP A 306 5.61 13.22 -11.52
CA TRP A 306 6.46 12.53 -10.55
C TRP A 306 7.38 13.44 -9.70
N LEU A 307 7.56 14.71 -10.07
CA LEU A 307 8.27 15.68 -9.23
C LEU A 307 7.43 16.18 -8.05
N THR A 308 6.10 16.17 -8.20
CA THR A 308 5.17 16.80 -7.25
C THR A 308 4.04 15.89 -6.79
N MET A 309 3.85 14.75 -7.46
CA MET A 309 2.65 13.90 -7.34
C MET A 309 1.34 14.63 -7.71
N GLU A 310 1.42 15.80 -8.36
CA GLU A 310 0.26 16.56 -8.82
C GLU A 310 -0.37 15.89 -10.06
N SER A 311 -1.70 15.93 -10.16
CA SER A 311 -2.41 15.46 -11.35
C SER A 311 -1.96 16.21 -12.59
N THR A 312 -1.75 15.50 -13.71
CA THR A 312 -1.28 16.13 -14.96
C THR A 312 -2.32 17.02 -15.63
N ASN A 313 -3.59 16.94 -15.22
CA ASN A 313 -4.68 17.74 -15.79
C ASN A 313 -5.43 18.62 -14.79
N THR A 314 -5.11 18.53 -13.49
CA THR A 314 -5.87 19.23 -12.45
C THR A 314 -4.91 19.90 -11.47
N PRO A 315 -4.65 21.20 -11.61
CA PRO A 315 -3.73 21.93 -10.74
C PRO A 315 -4.16 21.92 -9.28
N ASN A 316 -3.19 21.92 -8.37
CA ASN A 316 -3.37 21.94 -6.91
C ASN A 316 -4.01 20.67 -6.33
N VAL A 317 -4.14 19.60 -7.13
CA VAL A 317 -4.62 18.28 -6.69
C VAL A 317 -3.53 17.25 -6.86
N HIS A 318 -3.07 16.67 -5.74
CA HIS A 318 -2.00 15.67 -5.71
C HIS A 318 -2.59 14.29 -5.41
N ILE A 319 -2.01 13.23 -5.98
CA ILE A 319 -2.48 11.86 -5.81
C ILE A 319 -1.33 10.98 -5.35
N LEU A 320 -1.59 10.11 -4.36
CA LEU A 320 -0.59 9.25 -3.75
C LEU A 320 -1.00 7.79 -3.70
N GLY A 321 0.00 6.94 -3.57
CA GLY A 321 -0.15 5.53 -3.26
C GLY A 321 -0.72 4.72 -4.41
N ASP A 322 -1.53 3.74 -4.05
CA ASP A 322 -1.98 2.73 -5.00
C ASP A 322 -2.93 3.26 -6.10
N ALA A 323 -3.45 4.48 -5.94
CA ALA A 323 -4.29 5.13 -6.96
C ALA A 323 -3.50 5.62 -8.19
N VAL A 324 -2.19 5.80 -8.07
CA VAL A 324 -1.33 6.34 -9.13
C VAL A 324 -1.00 5.27 -10.17
N PHE A 325 -0.89 5.65 -11.46
CA PHE A 325 -0.30 4.77 -12.47
C PHE A 325 1.17 4.51 -12.11
N PRO A 326 1.60 3.25 -11.96
CA PRO A 326 2.96 2.98 -11.48
C PRO A 326 4.01 3.36 -12.52
N ALA A 327 5.12 3.92 -12.07
CA ALA A 327 6.31 4.04 -12.89
C ALA A 327 6.90 2.66 -13.23
N PRO A 328 7.77 2.54 -14.24
CA PRO A 328 8.36 1.27 -14.62
C PRO A 328 8.92 0.48 -13.43
N VAL A 329 8.54 -0.78 -13.29
CA VAL A 329 8.96 -1.71 -12.23
C VAL A 329 8.61 -1.26 -10.80
N MET A 330 7.91 -0.14 -10.63
CA MET A 330 7.52 0.38 -9.32
C MET A 330 6.32 -0.39 -8.77
N PRO A 331 6.42 -1.04 -7.59
CA PRO A 331 5.29 -1.77 -7.02
C PRO A 331 4.26 -0.82 -6.40
N LYS A 332 3.00 -1.22 -6.41
CA LYS A 332 1.96 -0.62 -5.56
C LYS A 332 2.09 -1.24 -4.17
N SER A 333 2.68 -0.50 -3.22
CA SER A 333 2.94 -0.99 -1.86
C SER A 333 2.74 0.09 -0.80
N GLY A 334 2.52 -0.33 0.45
CA GLY A 334 2.42 0.59 1.58
C GLY A 334 3.72 1.39 1.80
N ASN A 335 4.89 0.77 1.55
CA ASN A 335 6.16 1.48 1.63
C ASN A 335 6.29 2.54 0.53
N MET A 336 5.96 2.19 -0.71
CA MET A 336 6.00 3.14 -1.82
C MET A 336 5.01 4.30 -1.59
N ALA A 337 3.80 4.02 -1.10
CA ALA A 337 2.85 5.06 -0.73
C ALA A 337 3.40 6.01 0.35
N ASN A 338 4.12 5.48 1.35
CA ASN A 338 4.82 6.29 2.36
C ASN A 338 5.90 7.17 1.73
N GLN A 339 6.70 6.64 0.81
CA GLN A 339 7.74 7.42 0.11
C GLN A 339 7.14 8.51 -0.78
N GLN A 340 6.10 8.21 -1.53
CA GLN A 340 5.35 9.19 -2.32
C GLN A 340 4.75 10.27 -1.42
N GLY A 341 4.27 9.92 -0.22
CA GLY A 341 3.79 10.88 0.78
C GLY A 341 4.87 11.88 1.21
N LYS A 342 6.11 11.42 1.42
CA LYS A 342 7.25 12.29 1.74
C LYS A 342 7.65 13.16 0.56
N LEU A 343 7.71 12.59 -0.64
CA LEU A 343 8.01 13.31 -1.87
C LEU A 343 7.00 14.45 -2.08
N ALA A 344 5.72 14.15 -2.02
CA ALA A 344 4.66 15.14 -2.20
C ALA A 344 4.65 16.19 -1.08
N ALA A 345 4.93 15.82 0.18
CA ALA A 345 5.03 16.78 1.26
C ALA A 345 6.14 17.81 1.01
N ALA A 346 7.34 17.36 0.61
CA ALA A 346 8.44 18.26 0.26
C ALA A 346 8.08 19.18 -0.93
N ALA A 347 7.49 18.60 -1.98
CA ALA A 347 7.08 19.36 -3.15
C ALA A 347 5.99 20.40 -2.83
N ILE A 348 4.96 20.03 -2.06
CA ILE A 348 3.88 20.94 -1.65
C ILE A 348 4.45 22.11 -0.83
N LEU A 349 5.37 21.84 0.11
CA LEU A 349 6.00 22.91 0.88
C LEU A 349 6.77 23.90 0.01
N ASN A 350 7.56 23.40 -0.95
CA ASN A 350 8.25 24.26 -1.91
C ASN A 350 7.26 25.09 -2.73
N LEU A 351 6.22 24.46 -3.28
CA LEU A 351 5.19 25.16 -4.07
C LEU A 351 4.42 26.21 -3.26
N LEU A 352 4.11 25.96 -1.99
CA LEU A 352 3.47 26.94 -1.10
C LEU A 352 4.42 28.10 -0.74
N ALA A 353 5.74 27.87 -0.75
CA ALA A 353 6.74 28.90 -0.56
C ALA A 353 7.13 29.64 -1.87
N GLY A 354 6.50 29.31 -3.01
CA GLY A 354 6.86 29.86 -4.32
C GLY A 354 8.19 29.33 -4.87
N GLN A 355 8.65 28.18 -4.39
CA GLN A 355 9.90 27.55 -4.81
C GLN A 355 9.66 26.35 -5.74
N SER A 356 10.66 26.03 -6.56
CA SER A 356 10.64 24.84 -7.41
C SER A 356 10.75 23.56 -6.59
N PRO A 357 10.08 22.47 -6.98
CA PRO A 357 10.27 21.17 -6.37
C PRO A 357 11.68 20.62 -6.61
N ASN A 358 12.09 19.63 -5.82
CA ASN A 358 13.35 18.91 -6.03
C ASN A 358 13.38 18.31 -7.46
N PRO A 359 14.36 18.65 -8.31
CA PRO A 359 14.42 18.14 -9.68
C PRO A 359 14.87 16.69 -9.78
N THR A 360 15.42 16.10 -8.72
CA THR A 360 15.99 14.75 -8.69
C THR A 360 15.49 13.96 -7.47
N PRO A 361 14.16 13.79 -7.27
CA PRO A 361 13.65 13.04 -6.15
C PRO A 361 14.01 11.55 -6.27
N VAL A 362 14.24 10.93 -5.12
CA VAL A 362 14.50 9.49 -4.98
C VAL A 362 13.45 8.89 -4.08
N VAL A 363 12.92 7.75 -4.46
CA VAL A 363 12.01 6.94 -3.65
C VAL A 363 12.51 5.50 -3.58
N MET A 364 12.22 4.83 -2.49
CA MET A 364 12.62 3.44 -2.30
C MET A 364 11.45 2.56 -1.89
N ASN A 365 11.54 1.29 -2.21
CA ASN A 365 10.60 0.27 -1.75
C ASN A 365 11.31 -0.79 -0.94
N ALA A 366 10.66 -1.25 0.13
CA ALA A 366 11.01 -2.46 0.85
C ALA A 366 9.73 -3.22 1.18
N CYS A 367 9.58 -4.41 0.60
CA CYS A 367 8.44 -5.29 0.82
C CYS A 367 8.90 -6.60 1.44
N TYR A 368 8.48 -6.84 2.68
CA TYR A 368 8.66 -8.12 3.35
C TYR A 368 7.44 -9.01 3.09
N SER A 369 7.65 -10.31 2.98
CA SER A 369 6.58 -11.30 2.85
C SER A 369 6.88 -12.48 3.75
N PHE A 370 5.92 -12.84 4.60
CA PHE A 370 6.00 -14.03 5.42
C PHE A 370 5.75 -15.29 4.58
N MET A 371 6.62 -16.26 4.70
CA MET A 371 6.48 -17.57 4.04
C MET A 371 6.06 -18.66 5.02
N ASP A 372 6.19 -18.37 6.30
CA ASP A 372 5.61 -19.03 7.45
C ASP A 372 5.52 -18.00 8.59
N PRO A 373 4.90 -18.30 9.76
CA PRO A 373 4.74 -17.34 10.84
C PRO A 373 6.04 -16.79 11.43
N LYS A 374 7.16 -17.46 11.22
CA LYS A 374 8.46 -17.15 11.82
C LYS A 374 9.50 -16.67 10.82
N SER A 375 9.32 -16.93 9.52
CA SER A 375 10.30 -16.54 8.51
C SER A 375 9.68 -15.70 7.39
N ALA A 376 10.43 -14.69 6.94
CA ALA A 376 10.08 -13.79 5.86
C ALA A 376 11.23 -13.62 4.87
N ALA A 377 10.93 -13.02 3.75
CA ALA A 377 11.89 -12.59 2.75
C ALA A 377 11.52 -11.21 2.20
N HIS A 378 12.50 -10.40 1.82
CA HIS A 378 12.27 -9.07 1.28
C HIS A 378 12.50 -8.99 -0.24
N ILE A 379 11.95 -7.94 -0.83
CA ILE A 379 12.37 -7.35 -2.10
C ILE A 379 12.47 -5.84 -1.90
N THR A 380 13.56 -5.25 -2.41
CA THR A 380 13.80 -3.80 -2.34
C THR A 380 14.06 -3.25 -3.74
N SER A 381 13.75 -1.97 -3.95
CA SER A 381 14.08 -1.23 -5.17
C SER A 381 14.26 0.25 -4.86
N VAL A 382 15.08 0.94 -5.65
CA VAL A 382 15.26 2.39 -5.60
C VAL A 382 14.90 2.96 -6.96
N HIS A 383 14.19 4.08 -6.97
CA HIS A 383 13.79 4.78 -8.18
C HIS A 383 14.20 6.26 -8.07
N THR A 384 14.70 6.81 -9.15
CA THR A 384 15.01 8.23 -9.30
C THR A 384 14.24 8.81 -10.48
N TYR A 385 13.97 10.12 -10.43
CA TYR A 385 13.32 10.81 -11.54
C TYR A 385 14.26 10.95 -12.73
N ASP A 386 13.75 10.62 -13.91
CA ASP A 386 14.40 10.83 -15.18
C ASP A 386 13.68 11.93 -15.96
N ALA A 387 14.40 13.04 -16.21
CA ALA A 387 13.86 14.21 -16.88
C ALA A 387 13.54 13.96 -18.37
N ALA A 388 14.24 13.01 -19.03
CA ALA A 388 14.00 12.69 -20.43
C ALA A 388 12.67 11.96 -20.62
N THR A 389 12.36 11.00 -19.76
CA THR A 389 11.11 10.23 -19.80
C THR A 389 10.00 10.82 -18.92
N LYS A 390 10.32 11.85 -18.12
CA LYS A 390 9.42 12.51 -17.15
C LYS A 390 8.74 11.54 -16.18
N THR A 391 9.43 10.47 -15.81
CA THR A 391 8.92 9.46 -14.86
C THR A 391 10.03 8.96 -13.94
N MET A 392 9.66 8.19 -12.93
CA MET A 392 10.63 7.52 -12.08
C MET A 392 11.19 6.29 -12.80
N GLN A 393 12.50 6.10 -12.74
CA GLN A 393 13.19 4.94 -13.31
C GLN A 393 13.90 4.15 -12.22
N PRO A 394 13.96 2.81 -12.32
CA PRO A 394 14.72 2.00 -11.39
C PRO A 394 16.21 2.31 -11.50
N VAL A 395 16.88 2.48 -10.37
CA VAL A 395 18.33 2.68 -10.31
C VAL A 395 19.00 1.32 -10.51
N LYS A 396 19.77 1.16 -11.59
CA LYS A 396 20.46 -0.09 -11.92
C LYS A 396 21.40 -0.52 -10.80
N GLY A 397 21.32 -1.78 -10.39
CA GLY A 397 22.17 -2.36 -9.33
C GLY A 397 21.76 -1.96 -7.92
N SER A 398 20.65 -1.21 -7.75
CA SER A 398 20.09 -0.90 -6.43
C SER A 398 18.98 -1.87 -6.07
N GLY A 399 18.78 -2.06 -4.75
CA GLY A 399 17.78 -3.00 -4.26
C GLY A 399 18.27 -4.44 -4.29
N GLY A 400 17.33 -5.38 -4.21
CA GLY A 400 17.63 -6.80 -4.23
C GLY A 400 16.49 -7.64 -3.67
N VAL A 401 16.70 -8.94 -3.74
CA VAL A 401 15.81 -9.97 -3.20
C VAL A 401 16.61 -10.80 -2.21
N SER A 402 15.99 -11.22 -1.10
CA SER A 402 16.61 -12.13 -0.13
C SER A 402 17.13 -13.41 -0.82
N ALA A 403 18.29 -13.87 -0.40
CA ALA A 403 18.82 -15.16 -0.88
C ALA A 403 17.96 -16.35 -0.38
N ALA A 404 17.37 -16.22 0.82
CA ALA A 404 16.48 -17.20 1.41
C ALA A 404 15.56 -16.53 2.44
N ARG A 405 14.41 -17.17 2.74
CA ARG A 405 13.57 -16.79 3.89
C ARG A 405 14.34 -17.05 5.20
N ASN A 406 14.16 -16.18 6.18
CA ASN A 406 14.78 -16.35 7.50
C ASN A 406 14.04 -15.59 8.60
N GLU A 407 14.34 -15.92 9.87
CA GLU A 407 13.69 -15.33 11.05
C GLU A 407 14.10 -13.86 11.30
N ILE A 408 15.30 -13.48 10.88
CA ILE A 408 15.80 -12.10 11.08
C ILE A 408 14.95 -11.15 10.22
N GLU A 409 14.62 -11.54 8.98
CA GLU A 409 13.77 -10.75 8.12
C GLU A 409 12.31 -10.68 8.60
N ALA A 410 11.81 -11.72 9.24
CA ALA A 410 10.51 -11.65 9.91
C ALA A 410 10.51 -10.59 11.03
N LYS A 411 11.57 -10.52 11.84
CA LYS A 411 11.76 -9.46 12.84
C LYS A 411 11.86 -8.07 12.21
N PHE A 412 12.55 -7.94 11.08
CA PHE A 412 12.62 -6.69 10.33
C PHE A 412 11.25 -6.28 9.78
N ALA A 413 10.44 -7.21 9.28
CA ALA A 413 9.09 -6.94 8.82
C ALA A 413 8.20 -6.37 9.95
N LEU A 414 8.27 -6.95 11.13
CA LEU A 414 7.54 -6.47 12.31
C LEU A 414 8.04 -5.10 12.79
N GLY A 415 9.36 -4.90 12.81
CA GLY A 415 9.99 -3.62 13.12
C GLY A 415 9.64 -2.52 12.11
N TRP A 416 9.64 -2.86 10.82
CA TRP A 416 9.21 -1.98 9.75
C TRP A 416 7.77 -1.51 9.95
N ALA A 417 6.84 -2.44 10.20
CA ALA A 417 5.44 -2.12 10.44
C ALA A 417 5.28 -1.13 11.60
N LYS A 418 5.92 -1.43 12.74
CA LYS A 418 5.90 -0.58 13.94
C LYS A 418 6.45 0.84 13.68
N ASN A 419 7.53 0.94 12.90
CA ASN A 419 8.16 2.23 12.58
C ASN A 419 7.36 3.06 11.58
N ILE A 420 6.74 2.44 10.58
CA ILE A 420 6.00 3.17 9.56
C ILE A 420 4.68 3.73 10.09
N TRP A 421 4.16 3.14 11.19
CA TRP A 421 2.93 3.60 11.86
C TRP A 421 3.20 4.67 12.93
N ALA A 422 4.45 4.93 13.35
CA ALA A 422 4.82 5.84 14.45
C ALA A 422 4.63 7.34 14.15
#